data_968e857ba67fc4454ab006586ff140ed
#
_entry.id   968e857ba67fc4454ab006586ff140ed
#
_cell.length_a   1.000
_cell.length_b   1.000
_cell.length_c   1.000
_cell.angle_alpha   90.00
_cell.angle_beta   90.00
_cell.angle_gamma   90.00
#
_symmetry.space_group_name_H-M   'P 1'
#
loop_
_entity.id
_entity.type
_entity.pdbx_description
1 polymer ?
#
loop_
_entity_poly.entity_id
_entity_poly.type
_entity_poly.pdbx_seq_one_letter_code
_entity_poly.pdbx_strand_id
1 'polypeptide(L)'
;MARDSTTTGGASATGWRTSIRGSAAGITAGLIGWLFLVEITSGVLQGYYVPLIPDLVEHLGIHDADFNWFEAAQLLLSALVVPILAKLGDMFGHKRVLLVSTVLTAGASWWLVVAGDFWSFLAAWALQGFYVVWLPLEIALIFERGRRSGTGASQTRRAAGLLVVALEAGAIIGALSSGRILTALGGDIPLTMMLPAVAVTLVFFAILFGVPESEPLPGRTLDFAGFVLLSLALLLITSGLTFLRLNGPQTWWVWGLIAIGVLAFLPFGRHELRQPDPAIDLRVLRQPNMWPVQLTAGLIGISLLGAQAPLSTYAGTPRENGYGLGLDAGDISTLIGAYLISMIVGALLFPLVSRWATPRIALIVAASLVAVGYLLFLPFHLETWQVFLNMAIAGLGSGALVGAMPAAAAAAAPRGQTGVASALTNTTKTIGGSFASAVFGVVLFAGAAQAVTAGASSLSGYLTVWAICGAGALVAAVLLCFVPKLAFADAAPVDTGPEPRIDPAAEHPTGH
;
A
#
# COMPACT_ATOMS: atom_id res chain seq x y z
N MET A 1 -48.15 3.94 -66.77
CA MET A 1 -49.14 4.61 -65.91
C MET A 1 -48.83 4.16 -64.52
N ALA A 2 -48.10 5.00 -63.74
CA ALA A 2 -48.50 5.91 -62.68
C ALA A 2 -48.87 5.13 -61.43
N ARG A 3 -48.33 5.36 -60.28
CA ARG A 3 -47.96 6.59 -59.58
C ARG A 3 -47.13 6.30 -58.31
N ASP A 4 -46.23 7.23 -58.01
CA ASP A 4 -45.56 7.48 -56.75
C ASP A 4 -46.47 7.45 -55.50
N SER A 5 -45.89 7.04 -54.37
CA SER A 5 -46.16 7.66 -53.10
C SER A 5 -44.96 7.57 -52.17
N THR A 6 -44.28 8.69 -52.01
CA THR A 6 -43.32 9.04 -51.00
C THR A 6 -43.98 9.01 -49.61
N THR A 7 -43.32 8.32 -48.66
CA THR A 7 -43.57 8.55 -47.22
C THR A 7 -42.24 8.85 -46.54
N THR A 8 -42.08 10.10 -46.16
CA THR A 8 -41.09 10.66 -45.26
C THR A 8 -41.22 10.05 -43.87
N GLY A 9 -40.22 9.28 -43.47
CA GLY A 9 -40.12 8.77 -42.12
C GLY A 9 -39.47 9.78 -41.22
N GLY A 10 -40.21 10.24 -40.22
CA GLY A 10 -39.70 11.09 -39.15
C GLY A 10 -38.67 10.37 -38.31
N ALA A 11 -37.45 10.88 -38.26
CA ALA A 11 -36.41 10.44 -37.33
C ALA A 11 -36.82 10.77 -35.91
N SER A 12 -37.10 9.76 -35.12
CA SER A 12 -37.60 9.90 -33.73
C SER A 12 -36.50 10.47 -32.84
N ALA A 13 -36.83 11.55 -32.14
CA ALA A 13 -36.00 12.23 -31.15
C ALA A 13 -35.68 11.39 -29.89
N THR A 14 -36.00 10.09 -29.87
CA THR A 14 -35.74 9.14 -28.76
C THR A 14 -34.34 8.54 -28.81
N GLY A 15 -33.66 8.51 -29.96
CA GLY A 15 -32.31 7.94 -30.09
C GLY A 15 -31.22 8.76 -29.38
N TRP A 16 -31.38 10.05 -29.27
CA TRP A 16 -30.39 10.93 -28.64
C TRP A 16 -30.38 10.86 -27.10
N ARG A 17 -31.53 10.63 -26.48
CA ARG A 17 -31.66 10.51 -25.01
C ARG A 17 -31.09 9.20 -24.46
N THR A 18 -31.14 8.12 -25.22
CA THR A 18 -30.53 6.81 -24.83
C THR A 18 -29.03 6.82 -25.00
N SER A 19 -28.48 7.53 -26.00
CA SER A 19 -27.03 7.69 -26.23
C SER A 19 -26.35 8.48 -25.08
N ILE A 20 -26.99 9.52 -24.56
CA ILE A 20 -26.46 10.34 -23.46
C ILE A 20 -26.49 9.57 -22.11
N ARG A 21 -27.49 8.72 -21.86
CA ARG A 21 -27.53 7.86 -20.67
C ARG A 21 -26.52 6.72 -20.72
N GLY A 22 -26.20 6.17 -21.88
CA GLY A 22 -25.16 5.13 -22.05
C GLY A 22 -23.75 5.65 -21.79
N SER A 23 -23.45 6.90 -22.16
CA SER A 23 -22.10 7.51 -21.93
C SER A 23 -21.86 7.90 -20.46
N ALA A 24 -22.91 8.16 -19.70
CA ALA A 24 -22.79 8.51 -18.27
C ALA A 24 -22.50 7.31 -17.36
N ALA A 25 -22.72 6.09 -17.82
CA ALA A 25 -22.52 4.86 -17.05
C ALA A 25 -21.10 4.26 -17.20
N GLY A 26 -20.32 4.71 -18.21
CA GLY A 26 -18.99 4.16 -18.52
C GLY A 26 -17.84 4.84 -17.78
N ILE A 27 -16.62 4.30 -17.99
CA ILE A 27 -15.38 4.91 -17.55
C ILE A 27 -15.09 6.10 -18.45
N THR A 28 -15.28 7.32 -17.92
CA THR A 28 -15.01 8.57 -18.66
C THR A 28 -13.61 9.08 -18.33
N ALA A 29 -12.99 9.81 -19.28
CA ALA A 29 -11.70 10.48 -19.03
C ALA A 29 -11.79 11.47 -17.85
N GLY A 30 -12.95 12.12 -17.66
CA GLY A 30 -13.19 13.01 -16.52
C GLY A 30 -13.16 12.29 -15.18
N LEU A 31 -13.78 11.09 -15.10
CA LEU A 31 -13.71 10.28 -13.86
C LEU A 31 -12.26 9.88 -13.55
N ILE A 32 -11.53 9.38 -14.56
CA ILE A 32 -10.11 9.01 -14.36
C ILE A 32 -9.31 10.23 -13.90
N GLY A 33 -9.57 11.42 -14.43
CA GLY A 33 -8.88 12.65 -14.01
C GLY A 33 -9.11 13.01 -12.54
N TRP A 34 -10.35 12.85 -12.04
CA TRP A 34 -10.64 13.08 -10.62
C TRP A 34 -9.98 12.05 -9.71
N LEU A 35 -10.04 10.76 -10.06
CA LEU A 35 -9.39 9.69 -9.30
C LEU A 35 -7.85 9.81 -9.36
N PHE A 36 -7.29 10.22 -10.48
CA PHE A 36 -5.87 10.51 -10.63
C PHE A 36 -5.39 11.61 -9.66
N LEU A 37 -6.21 12.66 -9.46
CA LEU A 37 -5.90 13.72 -8.49
C LEU A 37 -5.93 13.18 -7.05
N VAL A 38 -6.86 12.29 -6.73
CA VAL A 38 -6.92 11.63 -5.41
C VAL A 38 -5.66 10.81 -5.17
N GLU A 39 -5.24 10.01 -6.16
CA GLU A 39 -4.07 9.16 -6.02
C GLU A 39 -2.74 9.91 -6.03
N ILE A 40 -2.61 11.02 -6.76
CA ILE A 40 -1.44 11.91 -6.59
C ILE A 40 -1.35 12.39 -5.14
N THR A 41 -2.47 12.79 -4.54
CA THR A 41 -2.47 13.25 -3.14
C THR A 41 -2.17 12.13 -2.17
N SER A 42 -2.69 10.92 -2.41
CA SER A 42 -2.32 9.70 -1.68
C SER A 42 -0.79 9.46 -1.72
N GLY A 43 -0.20 9.56 -2.90
CA GLY A 43 1.25 9.48 -3.08
C GLY A 43 2.01 10.58 -2.34
N VAL A 44 1.54 11.82 -2.44
CA VAL A 44 2.15 12.94 -1.69
C VAL A 44 2.16 12.65 -0.20
N LEU A 45 1.05 12.18 0.40
CA LEU A 45 1.01 11.79 1.81
C LEU A 45 2.04 10.71 2.13
N GLN A 46 2.26 9.77 1.23
CA GLN A 46 3.20 8.66 1.41
C GLN A 46 4.67 9.11 1.37
N GLY A 47 5.02 10.06 0.49
CA GLY A 47 6.40 10.49 0.28
C GLY A 47 6.81 11.74 1.05
N TYR A 48 5.87 12.63 1.36
CA TYR A 48 6.14 13.99 1.87
C TYR A 48 6.81 14.01 3.25
N TYR A 49 6.38 13.13 4.14
CA TYR A 49 6.84 13.18 5.53
C TYR A 49 8.20 12.52 5.75
N VAL A 50 8.58 11.56 4.90
CA VAL A 50 9.80 10.75 5.10
C VAL A 50 11.07 11.59 5.19
N PRO A 51 11.32 12.59 4.32
CA PRO A 51 12.49 13.45 4.44
C PRO A 51 12.46 14.39 5.66
N LEU A 52 11.29 14.66 6.22
CA LEU A 52 11.09 15.57 7.36
C LEU A 52 11.24 14.87 8.71
N ILE A 53 11.44 13.54 8.74
CA ILE A 53 11.44 12.76 9.99
C ILE A 53 12.46 13.28 11.01
N PRO A 54 13.73 13.61 10.67
CA PRO A 54 14.66 14.15 11.62
C PRO A 54 14.18 15.48 12.25
N ASP A 55 13.65 16.39 11.42
CA ASP A 55 13.13 17.67 11.88
C ASP A 55 11.86 17.50 12.75
N LEU A 56 11.01 16.52 12.43
CA LEU A 56 9.84 16.16 13.24
C LEU A 56 10.24 15.57 14.60
N VAL A 57 11.27 14.73 14.64
CA VAL A 57 11.84 14.17 15.86
C VAL A 57 12.38 15.29 16.76
N GLU A 58 13.13 16.22 16.18
CA GLU A 58 13.64 17.40 16.90
C GLU A 58 12.50 18.30 17.40
N HIS A 59 11.52 18.61 16.52
CA HIS A 59 10.36 19.45 16.87
C HIS A 59 9.52 18.87 18.02
N LEU A 60 9.34 17.54 18.07
CA LEU A 60 8.60 16.86 19.12
C LEU A 60 9.45 16.57 20.35
N GLY A 61 10.77 16.81 20.30
CA GLY A 61 11.70 16.51 21.40
C GLY A 61 11.73 15.04 21.78
N ILE A 62 11.59 14.14 20.81
CA ILE A 62 11.55 12.68 21.03
C ILE A 62 12.86 12.02 20.56
N HIS A 63 13.04 10.74 20.85
CA HIS A 63 14.17 9.96 20.37
C HIS A 63 13.93 9.48 18.92
N ASP A 64 14.98 9.36 18.09
CA ASP A 64 14.91 8.85 16.72
C ASP A 64 14.11 7.55 16.56
N ALA A 65 14.32 6.62 17.52
CA ALA A 65 13.61 5.36 17.55
C ALA A 65 12.09 5.52 17.75
N ASP A 66 11.63 6.63 18.31
CA ASP A 66 10.23 6.85 18.64
C ASP A 66 9.37 7.05 17.41
N PHE A 67 9.93 7.58 16.32
CA PHE A 67 9.19 7.75 15.08
C PHE A 67 8.71 6.42 14.48
N ASN A 68 9.42 5.33 14.74
CA ASN A 68 9.00 4.00 14.29
C ASN A 68 7.66 3.56 14.90
N TRP A 69 7.25 4.11 16.07
CA TRP A 69 5.94 3.85 16.67
C TRP A 69 4.81 4.53 15.91
N PHE A 70 5.07 5.72 15.39
CA PHE A 70 4.11 6.41 14.53
C PHE A 70 3.87 5.60 13.24
N GLU A 71 4.93 5.17 12.59
CA GLU A 71 4.89 4.30 11.41
C GLU A 71 4.17 2.97 11.70
N ALA A 72 4.55 2.30 12.80
CA ALA A 72 3.94 1.04 13.21
C ALA A 72 2.42 1.20 13.44
N ALA A 73 2.00 2.28 14.12
CA ALA A 73 0.59 2.55 14.42
C ALA A 73 -0.21 2.87 13.15
N GLN A 74 0.34 3.69 12.24
CA GLN A 74 -0.29 4.01 10.96
C GLN A 74 -0.47 2.77 10.10
N LEU A 75 0.58 1.98 9.92
CA LEU A 75 0.56 0.76 9.12
C LEU A 75 -0.36 -0.29 9.74
N LEU A 76 -0.39 -0.41 11.08
CA LEU A 76 -1.30 -1.30 11.79
C LEU A 76 -2.76 -0.90 11.55
N LEU A 77 -3.08 0.38 11.75
CA LEU A 77 -4.43 0.87 11.51
C LEU A 77 -4.83 0.65 10.05
N SER A 78 -3.95 0.96 9.10
CA SER A 78 -4.18 0.71 7.67
C SER A 78 -4.47 -0.76 7.38
N ALA A 79 -3.68 -1.67 7.94
CA ALA A 79 -3.87 -3.12 7.75
C ALA A 79 -5.23 -3.62 8.23
N LEU A 80 -5.76 -3.02 9.31
CA LEU A 80 -7.07 -3.35 9.88
C LEU A 80 -8.22 -2.69 9.12
N VAL A 81 -8.06 -1.42 8.77
CA VAL A 81 -9.14 -0.58 8.23
C VAL A 81 -9.37 -0.84 6.74
N VAL A 82 -8.32 -1.10 5.96
CA VAL A 82 -8.44 -1.27 4.51
C VAL A 82 -9.40 -2.39 4.11
N PRO A 83 -9.33 -3.62 4.67
CA PRO A 83 -10.29 -4.67 4.34
C PRO A 83 -11.72 -4.34 4.77
N ILE A 84 -11.87 -3.67 5.93
CA ILE A 84 -13.18 -3.25 6.45
C ILE A 84 -13.83 -2.24 5.51
N LEU A 85 -13.11 -1.16 5.19
CA LEU A 85 -13.64 -0.08 4.36
C LEU A 85 -13.85 -0.51 2.91
N ALA A 86 -13.00 -1.39 2.36
CA ALA A 86 -13.22 -1.96 1.04
C ALA A 86 -14.55 -2.72 1.00
N LYS A 87 -14.85 -3.54 2.01
CA LYS A 87 -16.09 -4.30 2.14
C LYS A 87 -17.30 -3.39 2.38
N LEU A 88 -17.15 -2.34 3.19
CA LEU A 88 -18.17 -1.30 3.37
C LEU A 88 -18.42 -0.54 2.05
N GLY A 89 -17.41 -0.33 1.22
CA GLY A 89 -17.54 0.21 -0.14
C GLY A 89 -18.45 -0.64 -1.02
N ASP A 90 -18.29 -1.96 -0.99
CA ASP A 90 -19.18 -2.90 -1.66
C ASP A 90 -20.61 -2.82 -1.14
N MET A 91 -20.81 -2.67 0.18
CA MET A 91 -22.11 -2.69 0.84
C MET A 91 -22.88 -1.36 0.73
N PHE A 92 -22.20 -0.22 0.84
CA PHE A 92 -22.83 1.10 0.95
C PHE A 92 -22.51 2.04 -0.21
N GLY A 93 -21.65 1.64 -1.11
CA GLY A 93 -21.15 2.45 -2.23
C GLY A 93 -19.75 3.01 -1.98
N HIS A 94 -18.91 2.90 -2.99
CA HIS A 94 -17.48 3.21 -2.90
C HIS A 94 -17.22 4.71 -2.67
N LYS A 95 -17.98 5.61 -3.30
CA LYS A 95 -17.85 7.06 -3.10
C LYS A 95 -18.10 7.47 -1.64
N ARG A 96 -19.14 6.96 -1.01
CA ARG A 96 -19.48 7.31 0.39
C ARG A 96 -18.34 6.92 1.33
N VAL A 97 -17.82 5.71 1.16
CA VAL A 97 -16.71 5.22 1.99
C VAL A 97 -15.42 6.00 1.70
N LEU A 98 -15.18 6.35 0.43
CA LEU A 98 -14.06 7.21 0.03
C LEU A 98 -14.16 8.59 0.68
N LEU A 99 -15.33 9.22 0.71
CA LEU A 99 -15.56 10.50 1.39
C LEU A 99 -15.32 10.40 2.90
N VAL A 100 -15.83 9.35 3.56
CA VAL A 100 -15.64 9.15 5.01
C VAL A 100 -14.15 8.99 5.32
N SER A 101 -13.44 8.14 4.59
CA SER A 101 -11.99 7.95 4.79
C SER A 101 -11.21 9.24 4.53
N THR A 102 -11.61 10.03 3.54
CA THR A 102 -10.97 11.32 3.24
C THR A 102 -11.21 12.36 4.33
N VAL A 103 -12.40 12.42 4.92
CA VAL A 103 -12.68 13.30 6.07
C VAL A 103 -11.83 12.92 7.27
N LEU A 104 -11.70 11.61 7.56
CA LEU A 104 -10.86 11.13 8.65
C LEU A 104 -9.38 11.46 8.39
N THR A 105 -8.89 11.25 7.17
CA THR A 105 -7.51 11.61 6.77
C THR A 105 -7.28 13.12 6.84
N ALA A 106 -8.24 13.94 6.38
CA ALA A 106 -8.13 15.40 6.47
C ALA A 106 -8.08 15.87 7.93
N GLY A 107 -9.01 15.37 8.77
CA GLY A 107 -9.00 15.65 10.20
C GLY A 107 -7.69 15.27 10.88
N ALA A 108 -7.15 14.09 10.55
CA ALA A 108 -5.86 13.62 11.03
C ALA A 108 -4.71 14.51 10.55
N SER A 109 -4.70 14.91 9.27
CA SER A 109 -3.67 15.78 8.71
C SER A 109 -3.68 17.18 9.34
N TRP A 110 -4.85 17.76 9.60
CA TRP A 110 -4.96 19.02 10.34
C TRP A 110 -4.58 18.87 11.81
N TRP A 111 -4.87 17.71 12.41
CA TRP A 111 -4.44 17.44 13.78
C TRP A 111 -2.92 17.36 13.89
N LEU A 112 -2.23 16.76 12.91
CA LEU A 112 -0.76 16.73 12.86
C LEU A 112 -0.13 18.13 12.86
N VAL A 113 -0.77 19.11 12.23
CA VAL A 113 -0.27 20.52 12.21
C VAL A 113 -0.15 21.12 13.61
N VAL A 114 -1.04 20.71 14.53
CA VAL A 114 -1.14 21.28 15.88
C VAL A 114 -0.65 20.31 16.99
N ALA A 115 -0.26 19.09 16.61
CA ALA A 115 0.21 18.07 17.54
C ALA A 115 1.64 18.39 18.01
N GLY A 116 1.79 18.83 19.25
CA GLY A 116 3.08 19.21 19.83
C GLY A 116 3.65 18.20 20.85
N ASP A 117 3.04 17.02 20.99
CA ASP A 117 3.51 15.97 21.91
C ASP A 117 3.39 14.58 21.26
N PHE A 118 4.15 13.63 21.83
CA PHE A 118 4.22 12.25 21.32
C PHE A 118 2.84 11.58 21.13
N TRP A 119 1.96 11.68 22.13
CA TRP A 119 0.68 10.94 22.11
C TRP A 119 -0.32 11.55 21.15
N SER A 120 -0.38 12.88 21.10
CA SER A 120 -1.20 13.62 20.16
C SER A 120 -0.75 13.35 18.71
N PHE A 121 0.55 13.38 18.47
CA PHE A 121 1.13 13.09 17.16
C PHE A 121 0.91 11.63 16.76
N LEU A 122 1.11 10.66 17.70
CA LEU A 122 0.87 9.24 17.46
C LEU A 122 -0.58 8.98 17.03
N ALA A 123 -1.55 9.56 17.72
CA ALA A 123 -2.97 9.36 17.41
C ALA A 123 -3.31 9.96 16.04
N ALA A 124 -2.85 11.18 15.75
CA ALA A 124 -3.07 11.83 14.47
C ALA A 124 -2.39 11.07 13.32
N TRP A 125 -1.13 10.65 13.50
CA TRP A 125 -0.38 9.89 12.52
C TRP A 125 -1.03 8.53 12.22
N ALA A 126 -1.47 7.81 13.25
CA ALA A 126 -2.18 6.55 13.08
C ALA A 126 -3.46 6.74 12.26
N LEU A 127 -4.28 7.74 12.61
CA LEU A 127 -5.54 8.04 11.89
C LEU A 127 -5.30 8.45 10.45
N GLN A 128 -4.17 9.04 10.11
CA GLN A 128 -3.83 9.35 8.73
C GLN A 128 -3.79 8.07 7.87
N GLY A 129 -3.52 6.90 8.45
CA GLY A 129 -3.54 5.60 7.76
C GLY A 129 -4.85 5.25 7.02
N PHE A 130 -5.93 6.00 7.22
CA PHE A 130 -7.17 5.85 6.46
C PHE A 130 -7.01 6.15 4.96
N TYR A 131 -6.01 6.96 4.53
CA TYR A 131 -5.80 7.24 3.11
C TYR A 131 -5.41 6.00 2.30
N VAL A 132 -4.83 4.99 2.94
CA VAL A 132 -4.34 3.78 2.25
C VAL A 132 -5.49 2.99 1.57
N VAL A 133 -6.74 3.22 1.99
CA VAL A 133 -7.91 2.59 1.38
C VAL A 133 -8.34 3.22 0.05
N TRP A 134 -7.84 4.42 -0.31
CA TRP A 134 -8.31 5.15 -1.49
C TRP A 134 -8.08 4.34 -2.76
N LEU A 135 -6.87 3.89 -3.02
CA LEU A 135 -6.56 3.09 -4.21
C LEU A 135 -7.42 1.81 -4.35
N PRO A 136 -7.59 0.97 -3.31
CA PRO A 136 -8.52 -0.16 -3.36
C PRO A 136 -9.96 0.21 -3.72
N LEU A 137 -10.50 1.28 -3.14
CA LEU A 137 -11.87 1.74 -3.40
C LEU A 137 -12.02 2.28 -4.84
N GLU A 138 -11.05 3.01 -5.32
CA GLU A 138 -11.04 3.56 -6.68
C GLU A 138 -10.92 2.47 -7.73
N ILE A 139 -10.05 1.49 -7.51
CA ILE A 139 -9.93 0.33 -8.39
C ILE A 139 -11.27 -0.43 -8.43
N ALA A 140 -11.90 -0.67 -7.28
CA ALA A 140 -13.18 -1.34 -7.21
C ALA A 140 -14.28 -0.55 -7.96
N LEU A 141 -14.32 0.77 -7.82
CA LEU A 141 -15.24 1.66 -8.54
C LEU A 141 -15.03 1.57 -10.06
N ILE A 142 -13.79 1.57 -10.53
CA ILE A 142 -13.46 1.45 -11.96
C ILE A 142 -13.89 0.08 -12.49
N PHE A 143 -13.63 -1.01 -11.76
CA PHE A 143 -14.03 -2.37 -12.16
C PHE A 143 -15.55 -2.52 -12.24
N GLU A 144 -16.28 -1.97 -11.27
CA GLU A 144 -17.74 -2.02 -11.27
C GLU A 144 -18.31 -1.29 -12.49
N ARG A 145 -17.81 -0.09 -12.78
CA ARG A 145 -18.24 0.68 -13.95
C ARG A 145 -17.85 0.04 -15.27
N GLY A 146 -16.64 -0.51 -15.36
CA GLY A 146 -16.18 -1.23 -16.53
C GLY A 146 -17.06 -2.43 -16.86
N ARG A 147 -17.51 -3.17 -15.82
CA ARG A 147 -18.44 -4.30 -15.96
C ARG A 147 -19.81 -3.87 -16.47
N ARG A 148 -20.36 -2.77 -15.94
CA ARG A 148 -21.67 -2.26 -16.34
C ARG A 148 -21.71 -1.67 -17.75
N SER A 149 -20.64 -1.01 -18.16
CA SER A 149 -20.55 -0.38 -19.49
C SER A 149 -20.16 -1.35 -20.59
N GLY A 150 -19.85 -2.61 -20.28
CA GLY A 150 -19.33 -3.57 -21.24
C GLY A 150 -17.96 -3.16 -21.81
N THR A 151 -17.29 -2.18 -21.18
CA THR A 151 -15.93 -1.80 -21.55
C THR A 151 -14.98 -2.95 -21.23
N GLY A 152 -14.24 -3.39 -22.23
CA GLY A 152 -13.39 -4.58 -22.13
C GLY A 152 -12.42 -4.50 -20.96
N ALA A 153 -12.11 -5.65 -20.36
CA ALA A 153 -11.19 -5.79 -19.21
C ALA A 153 -9.83 -5.06 -19.40
N SER A 154 -9.43 -4.82 -20.67
CA SER A 154 -8.21 -4.07 -20.99
C SER A 154 -8.28 -2.59 -20.63
N GLN A 155 -9.42 -1.94 -20.84
CA GLN A 155 -9.60 -0.51 -20.49
C GLN A 155 -9.64 -0.33 -18.98
N THR A 156 -10.32 -1.23 -18.26
CA THR A 156 -10.36 -1.23 -16.79
C THR A 156 -8.96 -1.40 -16.21
N ARG A 157 -8.14 -2.33 -16.74
CA ARG A 157 -6.75 -2.49 -16.31
C ARG A 157 -5.87 -1.28 -16.61
N ARG A 158 -6.06 -0.62 -17.76
CA ARG A 158 -5.33 0.61 -18.09
C ARG A 158 -5.67 1.75 -17.12
N ALA A 159 -6.96 1.92 -16.81
CA ALA A 159 -7.39 2.94 -15.85
C ALA A 159 -6.79 2.68 -14.45
N ALA A 160 -6.86 1.44 -13.94
CA ALA A 160 -6.23 1.07 -12.68
C ALA A 160 -4.70 1.29 -12.70
N GLY A 161 -4.03 0.96 -13.82
CA GLY A 161 -2.60 1.22 -13.98
C GLY A 161 -2.24 2.71 -13.92
N LEU A 162 -3.09 3.59 -14.46
CA LEU A 162 -2.88 5.04 -14.37
C LEU A 162 -2.98 5.57 -12.94
N LEU A 163 -3.85 4.99 -12.11
CA LEU A 163 -3.93 5.37 -10.68
C LEU A 163 -2.66 5.00 -9.92
N VAL A 164 -2.09 3.83 -10.20
CA VAL A 164 -0.80 3.44 -9.60
C VAL A 164 0.32 4.39 -10.04
N VAL A 165 0.34 4.80 -11.31
CA VAL A 165 1.30 5.82 -11.80
C VAL A 165 1.10 7.15 -11.09
N ALA A 166 -0.15 7.56 -10.83
CA ALA A 166 -0.47 8.77 -10.08
C ALA A 166 0.07 8.70 -8.65
N LEU A 167 -0.15 7.56 -7.97
CA LEU A 167 0.34 7.30 -6.62
C LEU A 167 1.87 7.46 -6.54
N GLU A 168 2.59 6.77 -7.42
CA GLU A 168 4.06 6.80 -7.43
C GLU A 168 4.60 8.20 -7.81
N ALA A 169 3.98 8.87 -8.78
CA ALA A 169 4.33 10.24 -9.13
C ALA A 169 4.11 11.20 -7.95
N GLY A 170 3.00 11.05 -7.24
CA GLY A 170 2.70 11.79 -6.02
C GLY A 170 3.75 11.58 -4.93
N ALA A 171 4.18 10.34 -4.70
CA ALA A 171 5.19 10.01 -3.71
C ALA A 171 6.54 10.67 -4.04
N ILE A 172 6.96 10.67 -5.31
CA ILE A 172 8.18 11.36 -5.73
C ILE A 172 8.03 12.87 -5.56
N ILE A 173 6.93 13.46 -6.00
CA ILE A 173 6.68 14.90 -5.85
C ILE A 173 6.71 15.27 -4.36
N GLY A 174 6.04 14.51 -3.51
CA GLY A 174 6.04 14.70 -2.06
C GLY A 174 7.45 14.65 -1.48
N ALA A 175 8.18 13.57 -1.74
CA ALA A 175 9.53 13.38 -1.20
C ALA A 175 10.51 14.43 -1.68
N LEU A 176 10.52 14.78 -2.98
CA LEU A 176 11.45 15.76 -3.53
C LEU A 176 11.13 17.19 -3.12
N SER A 177 9.88 17.50 -2.79
CA SER A 177 9.45 18.87 -2.45
C SER A 177 9.54 19.18 -0.96
N SER A 178 9.31 18.22 -0.07
CA SER A 178 9.06 18.45 1.35
C SER A 178 10.21 19.18 2.06
N GLY A 179 11.43 18.69 1.97
CA GLY A 179 12.59 19.33 2.61
C GLY A 179 12.91 20.70 2.02
N ARG A 180 12.72 20.89 0.71
CA ARG A 180 12.88 22.19 0.06
C ARG A 180 11.84 23.19 0.52
N ILE A 181 10.60 22.73 0.72
CA ILE A 181 9.51 23.55 1.28
C ILE A 181 9.83 23.91 2.72
N LEU A 182 10.29 22.99 3.54
CA LEU A 182 10.69 23.26 4.92
C LEU A 182 11.77 24.35 4.95
N THR A 183 12.81 24.22 4.14
CA THR A 183 13.87 25.22 4.03
C THR A 183 13.35 26.58 3.57
N ALA A 184 12.47 26.60 2.55
CA ALA A 184 11.87 27.83 2.03
C ALA A 184 10.95 28.54 3.04
N LEU A 185 10.34 27.79 3.95
CA LEU A 185 9.50 28.29 5.05
C LEU A 185 10.31 28.59 6.33
N GLY A 186 11.65 28.59 6.25
CA GLY A 186 12.51 28.94 7.38
C GLY A 186 12.54 27.89 8.49
N GLY A 187 12.23 26.63 8.22
CA GLY A 187 12.20 25.54 9.20
C GLY A 187 10.88 25.44 9.98
N ASP A 188 9.83 26.14 9.56
CA ASP A 188 8.52 26.10 10.24
C ASP A 188 7.80 24.77 9.95
N ILE A 189 7.87 23.83 10.89
CA ILE A 189 7.25 22.51 10.78
C ILE A 189 5.73 22.59 10.68
N PRO A 190 4.98 23.28 11.57
CA PRO A 190 3.54 23.44 11.44
C PRO A 190 3.11 23.96 10.08
N LEU A 191 3.76 25.00 9.57
CA LEU A 191 3.43 25.58 8.27
C LEU A 191 3.74 24.60 7.12
N THR A 192 4.84 23.85 7.22
CA THR A 192 5.19 22.80 6.26
C THR A 192 4.15 21.70 6.23
N MET A 193 3.64 21.27 7.41
CA MET A 193 2.62 20.23 7.53
C MET A 193 1.21 20.68 7.10
N MET A 194 0.96 21.98 6.98
CA MET A 194 -0.31 22.48 6.45
C MET A 194 -0.52 22.12 4.97
N LEU A 195 0.54 21.99 4.18
CA LEU A 195 0.40 21.73 2.74
C LEU A 195 -0.31 20.40 2.45
N PRO A 196 0.14 19.25 2.99
CA PRO A 196 -0.59 18.00 2.80
C PRO A 196 -2.01 18.05 3.39
N ALA A 197 -2.25 18.75 4.51
CA ALA A 197 -3.59 18.90 5.09
C ALA A 197 -4.53 19.66 4.16
N VAL A 198 -4.06 20.75 3.54
CA VAL A 198 -4.80 21.50 2.51
C VAL A 198 -5.05 20.63 1.27
N ALA A 199 -4.04 19.89 0.80
CA ALA A 199 -4.19 19.00 -0.36
C ALA A 199 -5.28 17.95 -0.13
N VAL A 200 -5.32 17.29 1.02
CA VAL A 200 -6.38 16.31 1.37
C VAL A 200 -7.75 16.98 1.45
N THR A 201 -7.81 18.20 1.99
CA THR A 201 -9.06 18.96 2.04
C THR A 201 -9.59 19.27 0.64
N LEU A 202 -8.72 19.65 -0.29
CA LEU A 202 -9.09 19.88 -1.70
C LEU A 202 -9.55 18.58 -2.39
N VAL A 203 -8.90 17.47 -2.09
CA VAL A 203 -9.29 16.14 -2.59
C VAL A 203 -10.68 15.75 -2.10
N PHE A 204 -11.04 16.07 -0.86
CA PHE A 204 -12.43 15.86 -0.40
C PHE A 204 -13.45 16.50 -1.35
N PHE A 205 -13.24 17.75 -1.74
CA PHE A 205 -14.13 18.43 -2.68
C PHE A 205 -14.05 17.82 -4.10
N ALA A 206 -12.89 17.38 -4.53
CA ALA A 206 -12.72 16.69 -5.80
C ALA A 206 -13.55 15.38 -5.85
N ILE A 207 -13.52 14.59 -4.78
CA ILE A 207 -14.35 13.38 -4.65
C ILE A 207 -15.83 13.75 -4.59
N LEU A 208 -16.21 14.75 -3.78
CA LEU A 208 -17.58 15.16 -3.58
C LEU A 208 -18.27 15.54 -4.89
N PHE A 209 -17.59 16.32 -5.73
CA PHE A 209 -18.18 16.86 -6.97
C PHE A 209 -17.81 16.06 -8.22
N GLY A 210 -16.65 15.40 -8.23
CA GLY A 210 -16.09 14.77 -9.45
C GLY A 210 -16.33 13.26 -9.54
N VAL A 211 -16.43 12.55 -8.40
CA VAL A 211 -16.60 11.10 -8.38
C VAL A 211 -18.09 10.74 -8.26
N PRO A 212 -18.64 9.98 -9.18
CA PRO A 212 -20.02 9.52 -9.08
C PRO A 212 -20.12 8.29 -8.18
N GLU A 213 -21.28 8.11 -7.53
CA GLU A 213 -21.56 6.97 -6.64
C GLU A 213 -21.61 5.64 -7.39
N SER A 214 -21.21 4.57 -6.71
CA SER A 214 -21.42 3.19 -7.14
C SER A 214 -22.68 2.59 -6.50
N GLU A 215 -23.29 1.64 -7.18
CA GLU A 215 -24.43 0.94 -6.58
C GLU A 215 -23.95 -0.14 -5.62
N PRO A 216 -24.58 -0.23 -4.43
CA PRO A 216 -24.28 -1.29 -3.46
C PRO A 216 -24.47 -2.69 -4.04
N LEU A 217 -23.60 -3.61 -3.67
CA LEU A 217 -23.70 -5.03 -4.03
C LEU A 217 -24.56 -5.76 -2.99
N PRO A 218 -25.71 -6.35 -3.37
CA PRO A 218 -26.56 -7.06 -2.42
C PRO A 218 -25.90 -8.36 -1.94
N GLY A 219 -26.15 -8.71 -0.68
CA GLY A 219 -25.76 -10.01 -0.11
C GLY A 219 -24.33 -10.06 0.48
N ARG A 220 -23.58 -8.97 0.48
CA ARG A 220 -22.29 -8.90 1.22
C ARG A 220 -22.56 -8.72 2.72
N THR A 221 -21.76 -9.38 3.55
CA THR A 221 -21.84 -9.28 5.02
C THR A 221 -20.46 -8.96 5.58
N LEU A 222 -20.44 -8.14 6.64
CA LEU A 222 -19.20 -7.83 7.35
C LEU A 222 -18.94 -8.88 8.43
N ASP A 223 -17.79 -9.54 8.37
CA ASP A 223 -17.33 -10.44 9.42
C ASP A 223 -16.74 -9.65 10.59
N PHE A 224 -17.63 -9.06 11.40
CA PHE A 224 -17.22 -8.23 12.53
C PHE A 224 -16.38 -9.02 13.54
N ALA A 225 -16.70 -10.29 13.78
CA ALA A 225 -15.97 -11.13 14.73
C ALA A 225 -14.54 -11.43 14.24
N GLY A 226 -14.36 -11.75 12.95
CA GLY A 226 -13.05 -11.93 12.34
C GLY A 226 -12.18 -10.67 12.46
N PHE A 227 -12.74 -9.50 12.17
CA PHE A 227 -12.01 -8.23 12.31
C PHE A 227 -11.63 -7.94 13.76
N VAL A 228 -12.51 -8.17 14.74
CA VAL A 228 -12.19 -7.98 16.16
C VAL A 228 -11.09 -8.92 16.61
N LEU A 229 -11.13 -10.19 16.24
CA LEU A 229 -10.10 -11.17 16.59
C LEU A 229 -8.75 -10.81 15.97
N LEU A 230 -8.73 -10.41 14.70
CA LEU A 230 -7.51 -9.94 14.03
C LEU A 230 -6.95 -8.69 14.71
N SER A 231 -7.80 -7.70 14.96
CA SER A 231 -7.40 -6.46 15.62
C SER A 231 -6.82 -6.73 17.01
N LEU A 232 -7.46 -7.59 17.78
CA LEU A 232 -7.00 -7.97 19.12
C LEU A 232 -5.62 -8.65 19.07
N ALA A 233 -5.43 -9.60 18.14
CA ALA A 233 -4.15 -10.29 17.96
C ALA A 233 -3.02 -9.31 17.63
N LEU A 234 -3.24 -8.44 16.64
CA LEU A 234 -2.24 -7.47 16.19
C LEU A 234 -1.96 -6.40 17.28
N LEU A 235 -2.99 -5.89 17.93
CA LEU A 235 -2.84 -4.90 19.02
C LEU A 235 -2.08 -5.49 20.21
N LEU A 236 -2.34 -6.74 20.62
CA LEU A 236 -1.62 -7.40 21.71
C LEU A 236 -0.13 -7.54 21.40
N ILE A 237 0.23 -7.94 20.16
CA ILE A 237 1.63 -8.06 19.76
C ILE A 237 2.29 -6.68 19.74
N THR A 238 1.66 -5.70 19.09
CA THR A 238 2.23 -4.34 18.99
C THR A 238 2.36 -3.69 20.38
N SER A 239 1.36 -3.81 21.24
CA SER A 239 1.43 -3.33 22.61
C SER A 239 2.53 -4.05 23.40
N GLY A 240 2.69 -5.36 23.20
CA GLY A 240 3.76 -6.12 23.80
C GLY A 240 5.15 -5.61 23.38
N LEU A 241 5.35 -5.31 22.09
CA LEU A 241 6.60 -4.71 21.60
C LEU A 241 6.82 -3.30 22.19
N THR A 242 5.76 -2.50 22.31
CA THR A 242 5.82 -1.17 22.95
C THR A 242 6.27 -1.30 24.43
N PHE A 243 5.66 -2.20 25.18
CA PHE A 243 6.05 -2.43 26.57
C PHE A 243 7.44 -3.07 26.70
N LEU A 244 7.88 -3.87 25.73
CA LEU A 244 9.25 -4.40 25.70
C LEU A 244 10.27 -3.26 25.64
N ARG A 245 10.00 -2.23 24.83
CA ARG A 245 10.83 -1.03 24.79
C ARG A 245 10.83 -0.26 26.11
N LEU A 246 9.65 -0.04 26.68
CA LEU A 246 9.50 0.78 27.91
C LEU A 246 10.05 0.10 29.16
N ASN A 247 9.89 -1.22 29.28
CA ASN A 247 10.20 -1.98 30.50
C ASN A 247 11.44 -2.89 30.37
N GLY A 248 11.99 -3.00 29.16
CA GLY A 248 13.13 -3.84 28.85
C GLY A 248 12.81 -5.35 28.72
N PRO A 249 13.76 -6.14 28.13
CA PRO A 249 13.54 -7.55 27.83
C PRO A 249 13.49 -8.46 29.07
N GLN A 250 13.90 -7.97 30.26
CA GLN A 250 13.86 -8.72 31.53
C GLN A 250 12.43 -8.82 32.07
N THR A 251 11.49 -8.05 31.57
CA THR A 251 10.11 -7.97 32.05
C THR A 251 9.28 -9.12 31.47
N TRP A 252 9.09 -10.20 32.24
CA TRP A 252 8.49 -11.46 31.78
C TRP A 252 7.04 -11.34 31.23
N TRP A 253 6.21 -10.48 31.83
CA TRP A 253 4.80 -10.33 31.40
C TRP A 253 4.66 -9.73 29.99
N VAL A 254 5.65 -8.98 29.53
CA VAL A 254 5.68 -8.42 28.18
C VAL A 254 5.73 -9.53 27.13
N TRP A 255 6.58 -10.53 27.35
CA TRP A 255 6.64 -11.72 26.49
C TRP A 255 5.35 -12.52 26.55
N GLY A 256 4.69 -12.56 27.74
CA GLY A 256 3.35 -13.14 27.89
C GLY A 256 2.32 -12.44 27.02
N LEU A 257 2.34 -11.11 26.96
CA LEU A 257 1.43 -10.31 26.13
C LEU A 257 1.64 -10.60 24.64
N ILE A 258 2.88 -10.64 24.16
CA ILE A 258 3.23 -11.00 22.78
C ILE A 258 2.76 -12.44 22.48
N ALA A 259 3.02 -13.38 23.38
CA ALA A 259 2.63 -14.77 23.22
C ALA A 259 1.09 -14.92 23.13
N ILE A 260 0.33 -14.22 23.97
CA ILE A 260 -1.14 -14.21 23.92
C ILE A 260 -1.61 -13.64 22.58
N GLY A 261 -1.00 -12.56 22.09
CA GLY A 261 -1.32 -11.99 20.77
C GLY A 261 -1.05 -12.97 19.62
N VAL A 262 0.07 -13.68 19.66
CA VAL A 262 0.38 -14.74 18.68
C VAL A 262 -0.63 -15.90 18.79
N LEU A 263 -0.97 -16.34 20.01
CA LEU A 263 -1.96 -17.38 20.21
C LEU A 263 -3.38 -16.97 19.79
N ALA A 264 -3.70 -15.67 19.80
CA ALA A 264 -4.99 -15.15 19.32
C ALA A 264 -5.21 -15.37 17.82
N PHE A 265 -4.16 -15.61 17.03
CA PHE A 265 -4.32 -16.07 15.65
C PHE A 265 -4.94 -17.48 15.51
N LEU A 266 -4.92 -18.28 16.55
CA LEU A 266 -5.55 -19.62 16.53
C LEU A 266 -7.09 -19.52 16.49
N PRO A 267 -7.77 -18.80 17.42
CA PRO A 267 -9.21 -18.61 17.33
C PRO A 267 -9.59 -17.78 16.09
N PHE A 268 -8.81 -16.77 15.69
CA PHE A 268 -9.00 -16.05 14.44
C PHE A 268 -9.01 -17.02 13.25
N GLY A 269 -7.97 -17.82 13.09
CA GLY A 269 -7.87 -18.75 11.97
C GLY A 269 -8.99 -19.82 11.95
N ARG A 270 -9.43 -20.28 13.12
CA ARG A 270 -10.57 -21.22 13.22
C ARG A 270 -11.89 -20.56 12.82
N HIS A 271 -12.07 -19.29 13.19
CA HIS A 271 -13.26 -18.51 12.83
C HIS A 271 -13.31 -18.28 11.33
N GLU A 272 -12.24 -17.73 10.74
CA GLU A 272 -12.12 -17.40 9.30
C GLU A 272 -12.37 -18.61 8.38
N LEU A 273 -11.85 -19.79 8.78
CA LEU A 273 -12.06 -21.03 8.01
C LEU A 273 -13.50 -21.52 8.00
N ARG A 274 -14.35 -21.04 8.92
CA ARG A 274 -15.77 -21.42 9.03
C ARG A 274 -16.70 -20.40 8.37
N GLN A 275 -16.24 -19.18 8.16
CA GLN A 275 -17.07 -18.11 7.58
C GLN A 275 -17.24 -18.28 6.07
N PRO A 276 -18.46 -18.07 5.54
CA PRO A 276 -18.69 -18.05 4.08
C PRO A 276 -18.09 -16.81 3.41
N ASP A 277 -18.12 -15.65 4.08
CA ASP A 277 -17.57 -14.35 3.61
C ASP A 277 -16.59 -13.80 4.66
N PRO A 278 -15.37 -14.39 4.80
CA PRO A 278 -14.42 -14.08 5.85
C PRO A 278 -13.80 -12.67 5.70
N ALA A 279 -13.21 -12.16 6.79
CA ALA A 279 -12.44 -10.92 6.77
C ALA A 279 -11.16 -11.09 5.93
N ILE A 280 -10.47 -12.21 6.12
CA ILE A 280 -9.29 -12.63 5.32
C ILE A 280 -9.47 -14.09 4.92
N ASP A 281 -9.58 -14.40 3.63
CA ASP A 281 -9.76 -15.78 3.18
C ASP A 281 -8.48 -16.62 3.35
N LEU A 282 -8.37 -17.27 4.51
CA LEU A 282 -7.25 -18.17 4.84
C LEU A 282 -7.21 -19.44 3.96
N ARG A 283 -8.29 -19.80 3.28
CA ARG A 283 -8.31 -20.93 2.35
C ARG A 283 -7.48 -20.60 1.11
N VAL A 284 -7.55 -19.33 0.65
CA VAL A 284 -6.70 -18.83 -0.42
C VAL A 284 -5.24 -18.81 0.02
N LEU A 285 -5.00 -18.32 1.24
CA LEU A 285 -3.64 -18.21 1.80
C LEU A 285 -2.94 -19.57 1.92
N ARG A 286 -3.69 -20.63 2.28
CA ARG A 286 -3.13 -21.97 2.47
C ARG A 286 -2.75 -22.71 1.19
N GLN A 287 -3.11 -22.18 0.02
CA GLN A 287 -2.79 -22.85 -1.23
C GLN A 287 -1.27 -22.87 -1.46
N PRO A 288 -0.70 -23.98 -1.96
CA PRO A 288 0.74 -24.14 -2.17
C PRO A 288 1.36 -23.04 -3.05
N ASN A 289 0.57 -22.52 -3.99
CA ASN A 289 1.03 -21.46 -4.90
C ASN A 289 0.90 -20.05 -4.29
N MET A 290 0.06 -19.88 -3.26
CA MET A 290 -0.30 -18.57 -2.72
C MET A 290 0.54 -18.18 -1.50
N TRP A 291 0.72 -19.09 -0.52
CA TRP A 291 1.40 -18.74 0.74
C TRP A 291 2.83 -18.22 0.54
N PRO A 292 3.67 -18.73 -0.40
CA PRO A 292 5.01 -18.20 -0.55
C PRO A 292 5.01 -16.78 -1.15
N VAL A 293 4.06 -16.49 -2.05
CA VAL A 293 3.88 -15.15 -2.64
C VAL A 293 3.46 -14.15 -1.55
N GLN A 294 2.49 -14.52 -0.71
CA GLN A 294 2.00 -13.66 0.36
C GLN A 294 3.06 -13.46 1.46
N LEU A 295 3.76 -14.51 1.86
CA LEU A 295 4.85 -14.40 2.83
C LEU A 295 6.00 -13.53 2.29
N THR A 296 6.33 -13.66 1.00
CA THR A 296 7.28 -12.77 0.33
C THR A 296 6.82 -11.31 0.40
N ALA A 297 5.53 -11.04 0.16
CA ALA A 297 4.99 -9.68 0.29
C ALA A 297 5.18 -9.12 1.70
N GLY A 298 4.90 -9.92 2.74
CA GLY A 298 5.15 -9.54 4.14
C GLY A 298 6.61 -9.24 4.43
N LEU A 299 7.52 -10.09 3.97
CA LEU A 299 8.98 -9.92 4.16
C LEU A 299 9.50 -8.68 3.42
N ILE A 300 9.01 -8.39 2.23
CA ILE A 300 9.37 -7.16 1.51
C ILE A 300 8.77 -5.93 2.19
N GLY A 301 7.62 -6.06 2.83
CA GLY A 301 7.04 -5.00 3.66
C GLY A 301 7.99 -4.54 4.77
N ILE A 302 8.81 -5.43 5.33
CA ILE A 302 9.83 -5.12 6.34
C ILE A 302 10.79 -4.04 5.83
N SER A 303 11.38 -4.25 4.66
CA SER A 303 12.37 -3.33 4.09
C SER A 303 11.72 -2.12 3.41
N LEU A 304 10.57 -2.29 2.75
CA LEU A 304 9.92 -1.24 1.97
C LEU A 304 9.24 -0.19 2.84
N LEU A 305 8.54 -0.64 3.89
CA LEU A 305 7.73 0.23 4.75
C LEU A 305 8.40 0.48 6.11
N GLY A 306 8.99 -0.57 6.72
CA GLY A 306 9.59 -0.44 8.04
C GLY A 306 10.92 0.32 8.06
N ALA A 307 11.68 0.33 6.97
CA ALA A 307 13.00 0.96 6.92
C ALA A 307 12.99 2.46 6.58
N GLN A 308 11.83 3.06 6.30
CA GLN A 308 11.75 4.46 5.87
C GLN A 308 12.21 5.43 6.97
N ALA A 309 11.68 5.29 8.17
CA ALA A 309 12.08 6.13 9.31
C ALA A 309 13.55 5.90 9.69
N PRO A 310 14.06 4.66 9.88
CA PRO A 310 15.47 4.42 10.14
C PRO A 310 16.43 5.01 9.10
N LEU A 311 16.07 4.97 7.83
CA LEU A 311 16.89 5.56 6.76
C LEU A 311 16.95 7.07 6.89
N SER A 312 15.82 7.71 7.11
CA SER A 312 15.73 9.18 7.22
C SER A 312 16.46 9.68 8.46
N THR A 313 16.24 9.06 9.64
CA THR A 313 16.94 9.43 10.87
C THR A 313 18.45 9.18 10.77
N TYR A 314 18.89 8.07 10.16
CA TYR A 314 20.31 7.83 9.89
C TYR A 314 20.94 8.92 9.01
N ALA A 315 20.24 9.32 7.95
CA ALA A 315 20.72 10.36 7.04
C ALA A 315 20.86 11.72 7.74
N GLY A 316 19.93 12.06 8.65
CA GLY A 316 19.97 13.29 9.45
C GLY A 316 20.95 13.23 10.64
N THR A 317 21.34 12.03 11.12
CA THR A 317 22.24 11.89 12.29
C THR A 317 23.56 12.63 12.05
N PRO A 318 23.97 13.55 12.98
CA PRO A 318 25.21 14.32 12.86
C PRO A 318 26.46 13.43 12.81
N ARG A 319 27.41 13.78 11.94
CA ARG A 319 28.67 13.02 11.75
C ARG A 319 29.58 12.95 12.99
N GLU A 320 29.38 13.86 13.93
CA GLU A 320 30.10 13.86 15.22
C GLU A 320 29.81 12.62 16.09
N ASN A 321 28.74 11.88 15.81
CA ASN A 321 28.48 10.55 16.40
C ASN A 321 29.43 9.45 15.88
N GLY A 322 30.31 9.73 14.90
CA GLY A 322 31.16 8.75 14.23
C GLY A 322 30.42 7.91 13.18
N TYR A 323 29.16 8.19 12.94
CA TYR A 323 28.30 7.61 11.91
C TYR A 323 27.22 8.65 11.52
N GLY A 324 26.33 8.27 10.58
CA GLY A 324 25.35 9.20 10.05
C GLY A 324 25.92 10.08 8.93
N LEU A 325 25.06 10.80 8.24
CA LEU A 325 25.45 11.61 7.08
C LEU A 325 25.39 13.11 7.37
N GLY A 326 24.67 13.54 8.42
CA GLY A 326 24.48 14.95 8.77
C GLY A 326 23.80 15.74 7.66
N LEU A 327 22.86 15.13 6.95
CA LEU A 327 22.12 15.74 5.85
C LEU A 327 20.98 16.60 6.39
N ASP A 328 20.72 17.72 5.73
CA ASP A 328 19.52 18.49 5.96
C ASP A 328 18.29 17.88 5.24
N ALA A 329 17.10 18.40 5.54
CA ALA A 329 15.85 17.91 4.96
C ALA A 329 15.82 17.97 3.43
N GLY A 330 16.50 18.95 2.80
CA GLY A 330 16.61 19.08 1.34
C GLY A 330 17.44 17.99 0.71
N ASP A 331 18.56 17.64 1.34
CA ASP A 331 19.45 16.54 0.91
C ASP A 331 18.80 15.18 1.16
N ILE A 332 18.13 15.00 2.30
CA ILE A 332 17.33 13.79 2.59
C ILE A 332 16.22 13.65 1.55
N SER A 333 15.53 14.73 1.18
CA SER A 333 14.55 14.73 0.09
C SER A 333 15.13 14.23 -1.23
N THR A 334 16.37 14.59 -1.54
CA THR A 334 17.06 14.14 -2.74
C THR A 334 17.41 12.65 -2.67
N LEU A 335 17.88 12.19 -1.51
CA LEU A 335 18.19 10.78 -1.28
C LEU A 335 16.94 9.88 -1.41
N ILE A 336 15.85 10.25 -0.73
CA ILE A 336 14.58 9.51 -0.78
C ILE A 336 13.96 9.58 -2.19
N GLY A 337 13.98 10.76 -2.82
CA GLY A 337 13.50 10.93 -4.20
C GLY A 337 14.24 10.03 -5.20
N ALA A 338 15.55 9.91 -5.06
CA ALA A 338 16.35 9.01 -5.90
C ALA A 338 16.02 7.53 -5.67
N TYR A 339 15.79 7.13 -4.42
CA TYR A 339 15.28 5.80 -4.09
C TYR A 339 13.95 5.51 -4.79
N LEU A 340 12.98 6.43 -4.72
CA LEU A 340 11.68 6.28 -5.39
C LEU A 340 11.81 6.25 -6.92
N ILE A 341 12.71 7.06 -7.49
CA ILE A 341 13.00 7.01 -8.93
C ILE A 341 13.58 5.65 -9.32
N SER A 342 14.51 5.11 -8.54
CA SER A 342 15.07 3.77 -8.79
C SER A 342 14.00 2.68 -8.67
N MET A 343 13.01 2.83 -7.79
CA MET A 343 11.85 1.93 -7.73
C MET A 343 11.04 1.95 -9.03
N ILE A 344 10.77 3.14 -9.58
CA ILE A 344 10.07 3.22 -10.89
C ILE A 344 10.88 2.54 -11.98
N VAL A 345 12.18 2.77 -12.04
CA VAL A 345 13.07 2.11 -13.00
C VAL A 345 12.99 0.58 -12.83
N GLY A 346 13.04 0.09 -11.61
CA GLY A 346 12.89 -1.34 -11.30
C GLY A 346 11.56 -1.93 -11.77
N ALA A 347 10.45 -1.22 -11.49
CA ALA A 347 9.12 -1.60 -11.94
C ALA A 347 9.00 -1.65 -13.47
N LEU A 348 9.60 -0.68 -14.19
CA LEU A 348 9.62 -0.63 -15.65
C LEU A 348 10.52 -1.70 -16.28
N LEU A 349 11.62 -2.06 -15.61
CA LEU A 349 12.53 -3.11 -16.07
C LEU A 349 11.96 -4.53 -15.86
N PHE A 350 11.07 -4.71 -14.89
CA PHE A 350 10.53 -6.03 -14.57
C PHE A 350 9.89 -6.76 -15.76
N PRO A 351 9.01 -6.15 -16.58
CA PRO A 351 8.45 -6.82 -17.76
C PRO A 351 9.51 -7.20 -18.80
N LEU A 352 10.57 -6.39 -18.93
CA LEU A 352 11.68 -6.67 -19.84
C LEU A 352 12.48 -7.87 -19.38
N VAL A 353 12.88 -7.91 -18.11
CA VAL A 353 13.61 -9.04 -17.51
C VAL A 353 12.78 -10.33 -17.56
N SER A 354 11.47 -10.22 -17.30
CA SER A 354 10.53 -11.35 -17.35
C SER A 354 10.38 -11.99 -18.73
N ARG A 355 10.62 -11.23 -19.81
CA ARG A 355 10.61 -11.76 -21.19
C ARG A 355 11.84 -12.58 -21.50
N TRP A 356 13.00 -12.23 -20.93
CA TRP A 356 14.28 -12.87 -21.21
C TRP A 356 14.53 -14.06 -20.27
N ALA A 357 14.04 -13.98 -19.04
CA ALA A 357 14.10 -15.05 -18.07
C ALA A 357 12.71 -15.67 -17.88
N THR A 358 12.19 -15.70 -16.70
CA THR A 358 10.79 -16.02 -16.38
C THR A 358 10.32 -15.04 -15.31
N PRO A 359 9.00 -14.78 -15.15
CA PRO A 359 8.51 -13.93 -14.07
C PRO A 359 9.02 -14.35 -12.69
N ARG A 360 9.15 -15.65 -12.45
CA ARG A 360 9.74 -16.21 -11.23
C ARG A 360 11.19 -15.79 -11.02
N ILE A 361 12.04 -15.94 -12.04
CA ILE A 361 13.46 -15.55 -11.97
C ILE A 361 13.56 -14.03 -11.78
N ALA A 362 12.76 -13.25 -12.49
CA ALA A 362 12.73 -11.80 -12.33
C ALA A 362 12.37 -11.37 -10.90
N LEU A 363 11.40 -12.03 -10.24
CA LEU A 363 11.06 -11.79 -8.82
C LEU A 363 12.19 -12.19 -7.88
N ILE A 364 12.87 -13.33 -8.12
CA ILE A 364 14.04 -13.77 -7.33
C ILE A 364 15.16 -12.74 -7.45
N VAL A 365 15.47 -12.29 -8.66
CA VAL A 365 16.50 -11.26 -8.90
C VAL A 365 16.12 -9.96 -8.19
N ALA A 366 14.87 -9.54 -8.27
CA ALA A 366 14.38 -8.34 -7.60
C ALA A 366 14.54 -8.44 -6.06
N ALA A 367 14.12 -9.55 -5.45
CA ALA A 367 14.31 -9.78 -4.01
C ALA A 367 15.80 -9.85 -3.62
N SER A 368 16.64 -10.43 -4.47
CA SER A 368 18.09 -10.46 -4.27
C SER A 368 18.71 -9.06 -4.35
N LEU A 369 18.24 -8.20 -5.25
CA LEU A 369 18.69 -6.79 -5.30
C LEU A 369 18.33 -6.04 -4.02
N VAL A 370 17.12 -6.23 -3.47
CA VAL A 370 16.76 -5.66 -2.16
C VAL A 370 17.71 -6.17 -1.08
N ALA A 371 17.94 -7.48 -1.03
CA ALA A 371 18.86 -8.06 -0.05
C ALA A 371 20.28 -7.48 -0.16
N VAL A 372 20.84 -7.43 -1.38
CA VAL A 372 22.17 -6.86 -1.63
C VAL A 372 22.22 -5.39 -1.23
N GLY A 373 21.24 -4.58 -1.65
CA GLY A 373 21.20 -3.16 -1.31
C GLY A 373 21.23 -2.91 0.21
N TYR A 374 20.42 -3.64 0.98
CA TYR A 374 20.42 -3.50 2.44
C TYR A 374 21.66 -4.11 3.11
N LEU A 375 22.19 -5.25 2.65
CA LEU A 375 23.39 -5.86 3.23
C LEU A 375 24.65 -5.05 2.93
N LEU A 376 24.70 -4.31 1.82
CA LEU A 376 25.81 -3.40 1.52
C LEU A 376 25.91 -2.23 2.52
N PHE A 377 24.86 -1.87 3.24
CA PHE A 377 24.94 -0.91 4.34
C PHE A 377 25.84 -1.39 5.48
N LEU A 378 26.04 -2.69 5.67
CA LEU A 378 26.88 -3.19 6.75
C LEU A 378 28.35 -2.73 6.60
N PRO A 379 29.02 -2.91 5.43
CA PRO A 379 30.36 -2.38 5.20
C PRO A 379 30.39 -0.94 4.65
N PHE A 380 29.33 -0.47 3.94
CA PHE A 380 29.35 0.79 3.18
C PHE A 380 28.18 1.70 3.60
N HIS A 381 28.40 2.51 4.63
CA HIS A 381 27.35 3.38 5.20
C HIS A 381 27.86 4.78 5.59
N LEU A 382 29.17 5.01 5.62
CA LEU A 382 29.74 6.25 6.16
C LEU A 382 29.67 7.44 5.19
N GLU A 383 29.65 7.18 3.89
CA GLU A 383 29.66 8.23 2.87
C GLU A 383 28.29 8.33 2.17
N THR A 384 27.87 9.55 1.87
CA THR A 384 26.57 9.82 1.24
C THR A 384 26.40 9.04 -0.08
N TRP A 385 27.45 8.95 -0.92
CA TRP A 385 27.38 8.21 -2.17
C TRP A 385 27.20 6.70 -1.98
N GLN A 386 27.75 6.12 -0.88
CA GLN A 386 27.56 4.70 -0.53
C GLN A 386 26.10 4.41 -0.20
N VAL A 387 25.51 5.26 0.67
CA VAL A 387 24.11 5.15 1.04
C VAL A 387 23.20 5.33 -0.17
N PHE A 388 23.51 6.29 -1.04
CA PHE A 388 22.81 6.53 -2.29
C PHE A 388 22.83 5.30 -3.22
N LEU A 389 24.01 4.69 -3.40
CA LEU A 389 24.16 3.49 -4.24
C LEU A 389 23.41 2.29 -3.65
N ASN A 390 23.53 2.06 -2.34
CA ASN A 390 22.84 1.00 -1.64
C ASN A 390 21.31 1.14 -1.79
N MET A 391 20.79 2.36 -1.62
CA MET A 391 19.37 2.66 -1.79
C MET A 391 18.92 2.53 -3.25
N ALA A 392 19.75 2.93 -4.22
CA ALA A 392 19.43 2.75 -5.62
C ALA A 392 19.30 1.26 -5.99
N ILE A 393 20.21 0.42 -5.49
CA ILE A 393 20.15 -1.04 -5.70
C ILE A 393 18.92 -1.64 -5.03
N ALA A 394 18.65 -1.27 -3.76
CA ALA A 394 17.47 -1.74 -3.04
C ALA A 394 16.18 -1.26 -3.72
N GLY A 395 16.15 -0.01 -4.19
CA GLY A 395 15.01 0.59 -4.89
C GLY A 395 14.64 -0.13 -6.19
N LEU A 396 15.65 -0.48 -7.02
CA LEU A 396 15.41 -1.28 -8.24
C LEU A 396 14.69 -2.59 -7.93
N GLY A 397 15.13 -3.29 -6.88
CA GLY A 397 14.49 -4.53 -6.46
C GLY A 397 13.10 -4.29 -5.87
N SER A 398 12.96 -3.31 -4.98
CA SER A 398 11.69 -2.98 -4.31
C SER A 398 10.61 -2.59 -5.32
N GLY A 399 10.95 -1.74 -6.28
CA GLY A 399 10.00 -1.30 -7.30
C GLY A 399 9.53 -2.46 -8.21
N ALA A 400 10.44 -3.33 -8.61
CA ALA A 400 10.10 -4.54 -9.38
C ALA A 400 9.13 -5.43 -8.59
N LEU A 401 9.35 -5.62 -7.28
CA LEU A 401 8.49 -6.44 -6.41
C LEU A 401 7.12 -5.78 -6.17
N VAL A 402 7.09 -4.48 -5.86
CA VAL A 402 5.83 -3.74 -5.64
C VAL A 402 4.93 -3.81 -6.87
N GLY A 403 5.49 -3.64 -8.07
CA GLY A 403 4.74 -3.71 -9.31
C GLY A 403 4.28 -5.11 -9.70
N ALA A 404 5.09 -6.13 -9.40
CA ALA A 404 4.85 -7.50 -9.89
C ALA A 404 4.15 -8.42 -8.88
N MET A 405 4.30 -8.22 -7.56
CA MET A 405 3.73 -9.11 -6.54
C MET A 405 2.20 -9.21 -6.57
N PRO A 406 1.42 -8.10 -6.75
CA PRO A 406 -0.03 -8.21 -6.88
C PRO A 406 -0.45 -9.02 -8.10
N ALA A 407 0.26 -8.87 -9.22
CA ALA A 407 0.01 -9.64 -10.44
C ALA A 407 0.38 -11.13 -10.26
N ALA A 408 1.49 -11.42 -9.58
CA ALA A 408 1.90 -12.78 -9.23
C ALA A 408 0.89 -13.46 -8.31
N ALA A 409 0.37 -12.75 -7.31
CA ALA A 409 -0.69 -13.25 -6.44
C ALA A 409 -2.00 -13.52 -7.21
N ALA A 410 -2.38 -12.61 -8.10
CA ALA A 410 -3.55 -12.80 -8.96
C ALA A 410 -3.41 -14.03 -9.89
N ALA A 411 -2.22 -14.25 -10.45
CA ALA A 411 -1.93 -15.43 -11.29
C ALA A 411 -1.91 -16.75 -10.50
N ALA A 412 -1.49 -16.72 -9.24
CA ALA A 412 -1.48 -17.87 -8.35
C ALA A 412 -2.87 -18.21 -7.75
N ALA A 413 -3.83 -17.28 -7.85
CA ALA A 413 -5.14 -17.40 -7.22
C ALA A 413 -6.08 -18.36 -7.95
N PRO A 414 -7.03 -18.98 -7.25
CA PRO A 414 -8.12 -19.72 -7.86
C PRO A 414 -8.97 -18.84 -8.79
N ARG A 415 -9.66 -19.48 -9.75
CA ARG A 415 -10.60 -18.80 -10.64
C ARG A 415 -11.64 -18.00 -9.82
N GLY A 416 -11.83 -16.73 -10.15
CA GLY A 416 -12.78 -15.84 -9.48
C GLY A 416 -12.26 -15.15 -8.21
N GLN A 417 -11.03 -15.44 -7.74
CA GLN A 417 -10.46 -14.85 -6.52
C GLN A 417 -9.21 -13.99 -6.77
N THR A 418 -8.92 -13.66 -8.02
CA THR A 418 -7.73 -12.90 -8.42
C THR A 418 -7.64 -11.52 -7.76
N GLY A 419 -8.77 -10.82 -7.63
CA GLY A 419 -8.84 -9.52 -6.97
C GLY A 419 -8.55 -9.61 -5.46
N VAL A 420 -9.13 -10.61 -4.80
CA VAL A 420 -8.89 -10.88 -3.36
C VAL A 420 -7.42 -11.18 -3.09
N ALA A 421 -6.81 -12.04 -3.90
CA ALA A 421 -5.41 -12.42 -3.77
C ALA A 421 -4.46 -11.22 -3.96
N SER A 422 -4.75 -10.37 -4.94
CA SER A 422 -3.98 -9.14 -5.20
C SER A 422 -4.10 -8.13 -4.04
N ALA A 423 -5.32 -7.90 -3.55
CA ALA A 423 -5.56 -7.03 -2.40
C ALA A 423 -4.88 -7.53 -1.12
N LEU A 424 -4.93 -8.86 -0.90
CA LEU A 424 -4.28 -9.51 0.24
C LEU A 424 -2.77 -9.28 0.27
N THR A 425 -2.11 -9.21 -0.90
CA THR A 425 -0.67 -8.90 -1.01
C THR A 425 -0.34 -7.55 -0.38
N ASN A 426 -1.17 -6.54 -0.62
CA ASN A 426 -0.96 -5.22 -0.02
C ASN A 426 -1.16 -5.24 1.50
N THR A 427 -2.23 -5.91 1.98
CA THR A 427 -2.48 -6.07 3.43
C THR A 427 -1.34 -6.80 4.12
N THR A 428 -0.84 -7.91 3.55
CA THR A 428 0.28 -8.68 4.12
C THR A 428 1.57 -7.85 4.16
N LYS A 429 1.85 -7.09 3.10
CA LYS A 429 2.98 -6.14 3.04
C LYS A 429 2.87 -5.09 4.16
N THR A 430 1.70 -4.51 4.35
CA THR A 430 1.45 -3.48 5.37
C THR A 430 1.61 -4.05 6.79
N ILE A 431 1.10 -5.26 7.05
CA ILE A 431 1.31 -5.96 8.31
C ILE A 431 2.81 -6.20 8.56
N GLY A 432 3.55 -6.68 7.55
CA GLY A 432 4.99 -6.89 7.64
C GLY A 432 5.74 -5.61 7.99
N GLY A 433 5.40 -4.50 7.34
CA GLY A 433 5.94 -3.17 7.64
C GLY A 433 5.62 -2.69 9.05
N SER A 434 4.39 -2.86 9.51
CA SER A 434 3.98 -2.46 10.87
C SER A 434 4.80 -3.18 11.95
N PHE A 435 4.90 -4.51 11.85
CA PHE A 435 5.73 -5.28 12.79
C PHE A 435 7.20 -4.91 12.72
N ALA A 436 7.72 -4.68 11.51
CA ALA A 436 9.11 -4.26 11.34
C ALA A 436 9.36 -2.92 12.01
N SER A 437 8.52 -1.91 11.78
CA SER A 437 8.65 -0.60 12.42
C SER A 437 8.62 -0.71 13.94
N ALA A 438 7.71 -1.50 14.52
CA ALA A 438 7.67 -1.73 15.97
C ALA A 438 8.96 -2.41 16.49
N VAL A 439 9.48 -3.42 15.79
CA VAL A 439 10.75 -4.08 16.14
C VAL A 439 11.92 -3.11 15.98
N PHE A 440 11.94 -2.31 14.93
CA PHE A 440 12.99 -1.33 14.68
C PHE A 440 13.02 -0.24 15.77
N GLY A 441 11.87 0.21 16.26
CA GLY A 441 11.80 1.09 17.42
C GLY A 441 12.48 0.51 18.65
N VAL A 442 12.32 -0.80 18.92
CA VAL A 442 13.03 -1.49 20.03
C VAL A 442 14.53 -1.58 19.76
N VAL A 443 14.92 -1.98 18.55
CA VAL A 443 16.32 -2.23 18.17
C VAL A 443 17.12 -0.92 18.14
N LEU A 444 16.56 0.14 17.60
CA LEU A 444 17.20 1.46 17.53
C LEU A 444 17.34 2.11 18.92
N PHE A 445 16.42 1.86 19.80
CA PHE A 445 16.50 2.35 21.19
C PHE A 445 17.55 1.57 22.00
N ALA A 446 17.78 0.30 21.69
CA ALA A 446 18.79 -0.51 22.34
C ALA A 446 20.20 0.04 22.02
N GLY A 447 20.95 0.45 23.05
CA GLY A 447 22.28 1.06 22.91
C GLY A 447 22.29 2.56 22.64
N ALA A 448 21.14 3.24 22.66
CA ALA A 448 21.06 4.70 22.51
C ALA A 448 21.92 5.47 23.52
N ALA A 449 22.19 4.92 24.68
CA ALA A 449 23.09 5.50 25.69
C ALA A 449 24.56 5.65 25.21
N GLN A 450 24.93 5.05 24.07
CA GLN A 450 26.26 5.14 23.49
C GLN A 450 26.38 6.26 22.44
N ALA A 451 25.26 6.88 22.05
CA ALA A 451 25.28 7.99 21.11
C ALA A 451 25.80 9.27 21.77
N VAL A 452 26.59 10.05 21.04
CA VAL A 452 27.16 11.33 21.52
C VAL A 452 26.07 12.40 21.55
N THR A 453 25.20 12.43 20.56
CA THR A 453 24.08 13.36 20.45
C THR A 453 22.86 12.80 21.19
N ALA A 454 22.31 13.56 22.11
CA ALA A 454 21.09 13.18 22.82
C ALA A 454 19.93 12.94 21.82
N GLY A 455 19.22 11.84 21.99
CA GLY A 455 18.10 11.46 21.12
C GLY A 455 18.48 10.63 19.88
N ALA A 456 19.77 10.53 19.53
CA ALA A 456 20.20 9.71 18.39
C ALA A 456 20.23 8.22 18.73
N SER A 457 19.87 7.38 17.75
CA SER A 457 19.96 5.92 17.85
C SER A 457 21.41 5.46 17.67
N SER A 458 21.76 4.26 18.15
CA SER A 458 23.15 3.73 18.02
C SER A 458 23.43 3.20 16.59
N LEU A 459 24.69 3.25 16.17
CA LEU A 459 25.14 2.63 14.91
C LEU A 459 24.78 1.13 14.87
N SER A 460 24.98 0.41 15.98
CA SER A 460 24.62 -1.02 16.08
C SER A 460 23.13 -1.27 15.85
N GLY A 461 22.27 -0.34 16.29
CA GLY A 461 20.84 -0.36 16.03
C GLY A 461 20.54 -0.25 14.53
N TYR A 462 21.10 0.74 13.85
CA TYR A 462 20.93 0.92 12.40
C TYR A 462 21.47 -0.29 11.60
N LEU A 463 22.67 -0.78 11.92
CA LEU A 463 23.22 -1.97 11.25
C LEU A 463 22.33 -3.19 11.44
N THR A 464 21.74 -3.35 12.63
CA THR A 464 20.80 -4.45 12.91
C THR A 464 19.52 -4.30 12.06
N VAL A 465 18.96 -3.10 11.94
CA VAL A 465 17.80 -2.82 11.08
C VAL A 465 18.11 -3.24 9.63
N TRP A 466 19.25 -2.82 9.08
CA TRP A 466 19.62 -3.16 7.71
C TRP A 466 19.90 -4.65 7.53
N ALA A 467 20.51 -5.29 8.53
CA ALA A 467 20.68 -6.74 8.51
C ALA A 467 19.35 -7.49 8.50
N ILE A 468 18.35 -7.04 9.28
CA ILE A 468 17.00 -7.62 9.28
C ILE A 468 16.33 -7.41 7.91
N CYS A 469 16.42 -6.21 7.32
CA CYS A 469 15.87 -5.92 5.99
C CYS A 469 16.51 -6.80 4.93
N GLY A 470 17.84 -6.89 4.91
CA GLY A 470 18.58 -7.71 3.96
C GLY A 470 18.31 -9.21 4.13
N ALA A 471 18.30 -9.71 5.37
CA ALA A 471 17.98 -11.11 5.67
C ALA A 471 16.52 -11.45 5.28
N GLY A 472 15.57 -10.58 5.58
CA GLY A 472 14.17 -10.74 5.18
C GLY A 472 14.00 -10.84 3.66
N ALA A 473 14.68 -9.96 2.91
CA ALA A 473 14.67 -9.99 1.45
C ALA A 473 15.37 -11.24 0.88
N LEU A 474 16.44 -11.72 1.53
CA LEU A 474 17.11 -12.97 1.14
C LEU A 474 16.18 -14.17 1.37
N VAL A 475 15.50 -14.24 2.51
CA VAL A 475 14.50 -15.28 2.78
C VAL A 475 13.37 -15.20 1.75
N ALA A 476 12.90 -14.00 1.37
CA ALA A 476 11.92 -13.81 0.32
C ALA A 476 12.41 -14.36 -1.04
N ALA A 477 13.67 -14.11 -1.42
CA ALA A 477 14.25 -14.67 -2.64
C ALA A 477 14.29 -16.20 -2.61
N VAL A 478 14.64 -16.80 -1.47
CA VAL A 478 14.61 -18.26 -1.28
C VAL A 478 13.21 -18.82 -1.37
N LEU A 479 12.22 -18.17 -0.73
CA LEU A 479 10.81 -18.60 -0.79
C LEU A 479 10.26 -18.59 -2.22
N LEU A 480 10.64 -17.60 -3.02
CA LEU A 480 10.26 -17.53 -4.43
C LEU A 480 10.84 -18.70 -5.25
N CYS A 481 11.92 -19.34 -4.80
CA CYS A 481 12.42 -20.56 -5.40
C CYS A 481 11.49 -21.77 -5.23
N PHE A 482 10.61 -21.77 -4.25
CA PHE A 482 9.64 -22.85 -4.02
C PHE A 482 8.30 -22.62 -4.74
N VAL A 483 8.04 -21.45 -5.28
CA VAL A 483 6.81 -21.17 -6.03
C VAL A 483 6.83 -21.95 -7.34
N PRO A 484 5.79 -22.76 -7.66
CA PRO A 484 5.72 -23.52 -8.90
C PRO A 484 5.81 -22.59 -10.13
N LYS A 485 6.50 -23.03 -11.18
CA LYS A 485 6.65 -22.23 -12.42
C LYS A 485 5.30 -21.91 -13.07
N LEU A 486 4.30 -22.78 -12.92
CA LEU A 486 2.93 -22.62 -13.44
C LEU A 486 2.15 -21.49 -12.75
N ALA A 487 2.54 -21.09 -11.54
CA ALA A 487 1.89 -19.96 -10.85
C ALA A 487 2.12 -18.60 -11.55
N PHE A 488 3.08 -18.52 -12.47
CA PHE A 488 3.42 -17.33 -13.23
C PHE A 488 3.19 -17.51 -14.75
N ALA A 489 2.67 -18.67 -15.18
CA ALA A 489 2.29 -18.85 -16.57
C ALA A 489 1.08 -17.95 -16.87
N ASP A 490 1.14 -17.22 -17.98
CA ASP A 490 -0.04 -16.55 -18.51
C ASP A 490 -1.18 -17.58 -18.55
N ALA A 491 -2.32 -17.21 -17.97
CA ALA A 491 -3.51 -18.06 -18.09
C ALA A 491 -3.69 -18.34 -19.58
N ALA A 492 -3.63 -19.62 -19.98
CA ALA A 492 -3.86 -20.03 -21.35
C ALA A 492 -5.13 -19.30 -21.83
N PRO A 493 -5.15 -18.75 -23.05
CA PRO A 493 -6.34 -18.11 -23.60
C PRO A 493 -7.50 -19.06 -23.30
N VAL A 494 -8.54 -18.52 -22.65
CA VAL A 494 -9.76 -19.29 -22.41
C VAL A 494 -10.17 -19.75 -23.79
N ASP A 495 -10.04 -21.06 -24.03
CA ASP A 495 -10.64 -21.70 -25.18
C ASP A 495 -12.15 -21.47 -24.97
N THR A 496 -12.65 -20.42 -25.57
CA THR A 496 -14.07 -20.19 -25.75
C THR A 496 -14.49 -21.22 -26.78
N GLY A 497 -14.60 -22.48 -26.30
CA GLY A 497 -15.28 -23.50 -27.07
C GLY A 497 -16.59 -22.92 -27.58
N PRO A 498 -17.03 -23.28 -28.78
CA PRO A 498 -18.17 -22.65 -29.40
C PRO A 498 -19.32 -22.60 -28.39
N GLU A 499 -19.84 -21.38 -28.14
CA GLU A 499 -21.04 -21.20 -27.32
C GLU A 499 -22.08 -22.25 -27.73
N PRO A 500 -22.67 -22.99 -26.78
CA PRO A 500 -23.73 -23.92 -27.13
C PRO A 500 -24.78 -23.12 -27.91
N ARG A 501 -24.91 -23.43 -29.20
CA ARG A 501 -25.98 -22.87 -30.02
C ARG A 501 -27.28 -23.21 -29.32
N ILE A 502 -27.92 -22.20 -28.74
CA ILE A 502 -29.30 -22.30 -28.29
C ILE A 502 -30.09 -22.52 -29.56
N ASP A 503 -30.59 -23.76 -29.75
CA ASP A 503 -31.44 -24.10 -30.87
C ASP A 503 -32.78 -23.40 -30.68
N PRO A 504 -33.15 -22.42 -31.52
CA PRO A 504 -34.38 -21.65 -31.33
C PRO A 504 -35.66 -22.49 -31.55
N ALA A 505 -35.51 -23.80 -31.88
CA ALA A 505 -36.63 -24.69 -32.16
C ALA A 505 -37.16 -25.42 -30.88
N ALA A 506 -36.59 -25.23 -29.69
CA ALA A 506 -37.00 -25.97 -28.49
C ALA A 506 -38.11 -25.27 -27.66
N GLU A 507 -38.66 -24.13 -28.08
CA GLU A 507 -39.78 -23.49 -27.41
C GLU A 507 -41.10 -23.64 -28.19
N HIS A 508 -41.60 -24.85 -28.32
CA HIS A 508 -43.04 -25.10 -28.49
C HIS A 508 -43.42 -26.43 -27.85
N PRO A 509 -43.94 -26.45 -26.64
CA PRO A 509 -44.78 -27.55 -26.20
C PRO A 509 -46.18 -27.28 -26.76
N THR A 510 -46.55 -28.01 -27.82
CA THR A 510 -47.94 -28.15 -28.27
C THR A 510 -48.74 -28.78 -27.13
N GLY A 511 -49.75 -28.04 -26.65
CA GLY A 511 -50.73 -28.55 -25.72
C GLY A 511 -51.60 -29.65 -26.33
N HIS A 512 -51.92 -30.61 -25.52
CA HIS A 512 -53.21 -31.35 -25.47
C HIS A 512 -53.60 -31.58 -24.02
#